data_e2bc02f2e201990f2b28684117c9da0f
#
_entry.id   e2bc02f2e201990f2b28684117c9da0f
#
_cell.length_a   1.000
_cell.length_b   1.000
_cell.length_c   1.000
_cell.angle_alpha   90.00
_cell.angle_beta   90.00
_cell.angle_gamma   90.00
#
_symmetry.space_group_name_H-M   'P 1'
#
loop_
_entity.id
_entity.type
_entity.pdbx_description
1 polymer ?
#
loop_
_entity_poly.entity_id
_entity_poly.type
_entity_poly.pdbx_seq_one_letter_code
_entity_poly.pdbx_strand_id
1 'polypeptide(L)'
;MLLWIRGALTPQEIRDRIMDPESDFQKKMVEYLESVHKGEFITGSLEDVKKNVDIAELDDEYKNPTETLPIPPPLQCNQNECGECKSCKENSLWQTQFNSTVDDILFRSNLHKFTGCMSNKWGKCKAHFPRKTFEHTEVDMNNGALNIKKGESMLNTVTAEVTYLIRSNTDVTSLLSGTAIKAVVAYVSDYISKSALKTYLIFEAVKNVF
;
A
#
# COMPACT_ATOMS: atom_id res chain seq x y z
N MET A 1 -5.37 13.78 1.38
CA MET A 1 -4.46 14.89 1.76
C MET A 1 -3.54 15.18 0.57
N LEU A 2 -3.40 16.43 0.16
CA LEU A 2 -2.44 16.85 -0.87
C LEU A 2 -1.28 17.57 -0.17
N LEU A 3 -0.05 17.22 -0.53
CA LEU A 3 1.16 17.83 0.03
C LEU A 3 1.96 18.50 -1.09
N TRP A 4 2.32 19.76 -0.90
CA TRP A 4 3.25 20.49 -1.74
C TRP A 4 4.58 20.63 -1.01
N ILE A 5 5.63 20.04 -1.59
CA ILE A 5 6.97 20.09 -1.00
C ILE A 5 7.78 21.15 -1.75
N ARG A 6 8.28 22.14 -1.01
CA ARG A 6 9.14 23.19 -1.60
C ARG A 6 10.42 22.58 -2.13
N GLY A 7 10.78 22.89 -3.38
CA GLY A 7 11.97 22.36 -4.03
C GLY A 7 11.85 20.92 -4.51
N ALA A 8 10.64 20.31 -4.44
CA ALA A 8 10.43 19.01 -5.05
C ALA A 8 10.61 19.09 -6.57
N LEU A 9 11.21 18.05 -7.13
CA LEU A 9 11.35 17.90 -8.56
C LEU A 9 9.99 17.68 -9.22
N THR A 10 9.79 18.20 -10.40
CA THR A 10 8.64 17.85 -11.23
C THR A 10 8.72 16.40 -11.70
N PRO A 11 7.61 15.76 -12.05
CA PRO A 11 7.62 14.41 -12.60
C PRO A 11 8.53 14.26 -13.83
N GLN A 12 8.61 15.28 -14.66
CA GLN A 12 9.50 15.27 -15.83
C GLN A 12 10.97 15.33 -15.41
N GLU A 13 11.34 16.20 -14.48
CA GLU A 13 12.72 16.27 -13.95
C GLU A 13 13.13 14.97 -13.26
N ILE A 14 12.22 14.32 -12.54
CA ILE A 14 12.48 13.01 -11.93
C ILE A 14 12.74 11.97 -13.03
N ARG A 15 11.88 11.95 -14.06
CA ARG A 15 12.02 11.03 -15.19
C ARG A 15 13.35 11.24 -15.92
N ASP A 16 13.72 12.47 -16.25
CA ASP A 16 14.95 12.79 -16.95
C ASP A 16 16.19 12.34 -16.15
N ARG A 17 16.17 12.53 -14.83
CA ARG A 17 17.26 12.06 -13.94
C ARG A 17 17.29 10.55 -13.76
N ILE A 18 16.13 9.87 -13.77
CA ILE A 18 16.06 8.41 -13.68
C ILE A 18 16.57 7.76 -14.97
N MET A 19 16.35 8.40 -16.11
CA MET A 19 16.80 7.89 -17.41
C MET A 19 18.30 8.08 -17.65
N ASP A 20 19.00 8.83 -16.81
CA ASP A 20 20.46 8.98 -16.86
C ASP A 20 21.14 7.85 -16.09
N PRO A 21 21.74 6.85 -16.77
CA PRO A 21 22.34 5.68 -16.14
C PRO A 21 23.61 6.01 -15.35
N GLU A 22 24.25 7.14 -15.62
CA GLU A 22 25.46 7.60 -14.90
C GLU A 22 25.09 8.37 -13.62
N SER A 23 23.81 8.61 -13.40
CA SER A 23 23.33 9.40 -12.28
C SER A 23 23.16 8.56 -11.00
N ASP A 24 23.81 8.96 -9.91
CA ASP A 24 23.53 8.46 -8.55
C ASP A 24 22.05 8.59 -8.15
N PHE A 25 21.31 9.47 -8.83
CA PHE A 25 19.90 9.71 -8.54
C PHE A 25 19.04 8.47 -8.77
N GLN A 26 19.24 7.74 -9.89
CA GLN A 26 18.53 6.50 -10.18
C GLN A 26 18.72 5.48 -9.05
N LYS A 27 19.99 5.24 -8.67
CA LYS A 27 20.32 4.29 -7.60
C LYS A 27 19.67 4.66 -6.26
N LYS A 28 19.84 5.92 -5.84
CA LYS A 28 19.25 6.42 -4.59
C LYS A 28 17.72 6.37 -4.58
N MET A 29 17.09 6.64 -5.75
CA MET A 29 15.65 6.56 -5.89
C MET A 29 15.15 5.11 -5.76
N VAL A 30 15.83 4.15 -6.40
CA VAL A 30 15.50 2.72 -6.29
C VAL A 30 15.65 2.25 -4.84
N GLU A 31 16.79 2.54 -4.19
CA GLU A 31 17.04 2.20 -2.79
C GLU A 31 15.94 2.78 -1.87
N TYR A 32 15.58 4.04 -2.07
CA TYR A 32 14.50 4.67 -1.31
C TYR A 32 13.15 3.97 -1.52
N LEU A 33 12.76 3.73 -2.78
CA LEU A 33 11.48 3.11 -3.10
C LEU A 33 11.37 1.68 -2.53
N GLU A 34 12.44 0.89 -2.61
CA GLU A 34 12.47 -0.46 -2.04
C GLU A 34 12.47 -0.45 -0.50
N SER A 35 13.02 0.59 0.12
CA SER A 35 12.97 0.72 1.58
C SER A 35 11.57 0.98 2.11
N VAL A 36 10.77 1.79 1.39
CA VAL A 36 9.45 2.25 1.87
C VAL A 36 8.28 1.47 1.28
N HIS A 37 8.43 0.83 0.11
CA HIS A 37 7.34 0.10 -0.54
C HIS A 37 7.53 -1.41 -0.46
N LYS A 38 6.43 -2.11 -0.23
CA LYS A 38 6.38 -3.57 -0.18
C LYS A 38 5.37 -4.07 -1.21
N GLY A 39 5.79 -5.03 -2.03
CA GLY A 39 4.95 -5.73 -3.01
C GLY A 39 4.76 -7.20 -2.66
N GLU A 40 5.00 -7.57 -1.43
CA GLU A 40 4.92 -8.93 -0.88
C GLU A 40 4.58 -8.87 0.61
N PHE A 41 4.23 -10.00 1.21
CA PHE A 41 4.07 -10.11 2.65
C PHE A 41 5.43 -9.98 3.36
N ILE A 42 5.41 -9.55 4.62
CA ILE A 42 6.63 -9.26 5.39
C ILE A 42 7.15 -10.52 6.08
N THR A 43 6.24 -11.36 6.59
CA THR A 43 6.60 -12.49 7.47
C THR A 43 6.70 -13.82 6.76
N GLY A 44 6.38 -13.90 5.47
CA GLY A 44 6.46 -15.14 4.71
C GLY A 44 5.66 -15.14 3.42
N SER A 45 5.35 -16.32 2.89
CA SER A 45 4.50 -16.51 1.72
C SER A 45 3.02 -16.27 2.05
N LEU A 46 2.17 -16.21 1.01
CA LEU A 46 0.72 -16.14 1.18
C LEU A 46 0.19 -17.32 2.02
N GLU A 47 0.73 -18.52 1.80
CA GLU A 47 0.34 -19.71 2.54
C GLU A 47 0.73 -19.62 4.01
N ASP A 48 1.92 -19.08 4.32
CA ASP A 48 2.38 -18.89 5.70
C ASP A 48 1.51 -17.86 6.41
N VAL A 49 1.24 -16.73 5.78
CA VAL A 49 0.39 -15.68 6.34
C VAL A 49 -1.04 -16.19 6.57
N LYS A 50 -1.61 -16.89 5.60
CA LYS A 50 -2.94 -17.50 5.76
C LYS A 50 -2.98 -18.43 6.96
N LYS A 51 -2.00 -19.35 7.08
CA LYS A 51 -1.90 -20.26 8.23
C LYS A 51 -1.79 -19.51 9.56
N ASN A 52 -0.98 -18.45 9.62
CA ASN A 52 -0.82 -17.66 10.82
C ASN A 52 -2.11 -16.92 11.21
N VAL A 53 -2.85 -16.40 10.24
CA VAL A 53 -4.17 -15.78 10.46
C VAL A 53 -5.18 -16.81 10.94
N ASP A 54 -5.26 -17.98 10.28
CA ASP A 54 -6.17 -19.07 10.67
C ASP A 54 -5.88 -19.55 12.11
N ILE A 55 -4.60 -19.61 12.51
CA ILE A 55 -4.20 -19.96 13.89
C ILE A 55 -4.57 -18.85 14.87
N ALA A 56 -4.33 -17.58 14.51
CA ALA A 56 -4.67 -16.46 15.38
C ALA A 56 -6.16 -16.35 15.64
N GLU A 57 -7.01 -16.67 14.67
CA GLU A 57 -8.49 -16.68 14.81
C GLU A 57 -9.02 -17.77 15.76
N LEU A 58 -8.20 -18.75 16.13
CA LEU A 58 -8.57 -19.75 17.14
C LEU A 58 -8.40 -19.24 18.59
N ASP A 59 -7.74 -18.12 18.78
CA ASP A 59 -7.56 -17.48 20.08
C ASP A 59 -8.78 -16.59 20.37
N ASP A 60 -9.47 -16.86 21.48
CA ASP A 60 -10.65 -16.10 21.93
C ASP A 60 -10.34 -14.61 22.21
N GLU A 61 -9.07 -14.27 22.48
CA GLU A 61 -8.62 -12.89 22.69
C GLU A 61 -8.24 -12.17 21.40
N TYR A 62 -8.17 -12.89 20.28
CA TYR A 62 -7.84 -12.32 18.97
C TYR A 62 -8.85 -11.25 18.53
N LYS A 63 -8.32 -10.14 18.05
CA LYS A 63 -9.12 -9.05 17.48
C LYS A 63 -8.66 -8.75 16.06
N ASN A 64 -9.62 -8.78 15.13
CA ASN A 64 -9.35 -8.41 13.74
C ASN A 64 -8.70 -7.03 13.65
N PRO A 65 -7.49 -6.93 13.09
CA PRO A 65 -6.75 -5.67 13.06
C PRO A 65 -7.44 -4.58 12.21
N THR A 66 -8.31 -4.94 11.27
CA THR A 66 -9.07 -3.95 10.49
C THR A 66 -10.19 -3.27 11.32
N GLU A 67 -10.49 -3.78 12.50
CA GLU A 67 -11.52 -3.27 13.42
C GLU A 67 -10.93 -2.65 14.69
N THR A 68 -9.60 -2.60 14.79
CA THR A 68 -8.90 -2.07 15.96
C THR A 68 -8.05 -0.85 15.62
N LEU A 69 -7.75 -0.03 16.61
CA LEU A 69 -6.82 1.10 16.46
C LEU A 69 -5.36 0.63 16.48
N PRO A 70 -4.46 1.32 15.76
CA PRO A 70 -3.04 1.02 15.81
C PRO A 70 -2.44 1.30 17.19
N ILE A 71 -1.53 0.44 17.62
CA ILE A 71 -0.78 0.60 18.86
C ILE A 71 0.50 1.34 18.53
N PRO A 72 0.80 2.48 19.19
CA PRO A 72 2.02 3.23 18.92
C PRO A 72 3.26 2.43 19.34
N PRO A 73 4.42 2.66 18.69
CA PRO A 73 5.67 2.03 19.10
C PRO A 73 6.06 2.47 20.52
N PRO A 74 6.75 1.60 21.29
CA PRO A 74 7.33 1.97 22.57
C PRO A 74 8.37 3.08 22.43
N LEU A 75 8.70 3.72 23.55
CA LEU A 75 9.77 4.72 23.58
C LEU A 75 11.10 4.09 23.15
N GLN A 76 11.80 4.77 22.27
CA GLN A 76 13.11 4.32 21.81
C GLN A 76 14.15 4.40 22.93
N CYS A 77 15.12 3.50 22.89
CA CYS A 77 16.28 3.56 23.77
C CYS A 77 17.17 4.75 23.36
N ASN A 78 17.58 5.53 24.35
CA ASN A 78 18.46 6.68 24.14
C ASN A 78 19.94 6.31 23.96
N GLN A 79 20.29 5.03 24.09
CA GLN A 79 21.65 4.52 23.92
C GLN A 79 21.78 3.84 22.56
N ASN A 80 22.73 4.31 21.76
CA ASN A 80 23.05 3.63 20.52
C ASN A 80 23.56 2.20 20.81
N GLU A 81 23.07 1.21 20.05
CA GLU A 81 23.50 -0.20 20.09
C GLU A 81 23.28 -0.94 21.45
N CYS A 82 22.35 -0.49 22.29
CA CYS A 82 22.10 -1.16 23.57
C CYS A 82 21.59 -2.61 23.40
N GLY A 83 20.54 -2.83 22.59
CA GLY A 83 19.97 -4.16 22.26
C GLY A 83 19.30 -4.93 23.40
N GLU A 84 19.76 -4.79 24.66
CA GLU A 84 19.39 -5.66 25.79
C GLU A 84 18.47 -5.02 26.82
N CYS A 85 18.35 -3.70 26.84
CA CYS A 85 17.51 -3.03 27.84
C CYS A 85 16.00 -3.29 27.59
N LYS A 86 15.20 -2.97 28.59
CA LYS A 86 13.75 -3.16 28.55
C LYS A 86 13.12 -2.50 27.30
N SER A 87 13.47 -1.24 27.01
CA SER A 87 12.97 -0.53 25.84
C SER A 87 13.33 -1.21 24.52
N CYS A 88 14.56 -1.75 24.38
CA CYS A 88 14.98 -2.47 23.18
C CYS A 88 14.17 -3.76 23.00
N LYS A 89 13.94 -4.51 24.08
CA LYS A 89 13.12 -5.74 24.03
C LYS A 89 11.66 -5.43 23.70
N GLU A 90 11.09 -4.39 24.29
CA GLU A 90 9.72 -3.93 23.99
C GLU A 90 9.59 -3.47 22.53
N ASN A 91 10.58 -2.75 22.00
CA ASN A 91 10.60 -2.35 20.58
C ASN A 91 10.72 -3.56 19.64
N SER A 92 11.57 -4.54 19.97
CA SER A 92 11.70 -5.76 19.17
C SER A 92 10.40 -6.56 19.14
N LEU A 93 9.73 -6.70 20.27
CA LEU A 93 8.44 -7.36 20.37
C LEU A 93 7.38 -6.60 19.56
N TRP A 94 7.32 -5.28 19.72
CA TRP A 94 6.40 -4.43 18.97
C TRP A 94 6.63 -4.55 17.46
N GLN A 95 7.90 -4.56 16.99
CA GLN A 95 8.22 -4.71 15.57
C GLN A 95 7.75 -6.06 15.02
N THR A 96 7.87 -7.13 15.79
CA THR A 96 7.35 -8.46 15.42
C THR A 96 5.83 -8.43 15.29
N GLN A 97 5.15 -7.83 16.25
CA GLN A 97 3.69 -7.65 16.24
C GLN A 97 3.24 -6.73 15.09
N PHE A 98 3.99 -5.65 14.83
CA PHE A 98 3.74 -4.76 13.70
C PHE A 98 3.76 -5.52 12.38
N ASN A 99 4.80 -6.31 12.12
CA ASN A 99 4.95 -7.08 10.88
C ASN A 99 3.79 -8.07 10.70
N SER A 100 3.47 -8.85 11.73
CA SER A 100 2.36 -9.80 11.70
C SER A 100 1.01 -9.10 11.51
N THR A 101 0.81 -7.95 12.16
CA THR A 101 -0.42 -7.16 12.02
C THR A 101 -0.57 -6.59 10.62
N VAL A 102 0.53 -6.10 10.02
CA VAL A 102 0.51 -5.60 8.63
C VAL A 102 0.12 -6.72 7.68
N ASP A 103 0.72 -7.90 7.81
CA ASP A 103 0.40 -9.05 6.96
C ASP A 103 -1.05 -9.52 7.11
N ASP A 104 -1.59 -9.52 8.31
CA ASP A 104 -3.00 -9.82 8.56
C ASP A 104 -3.94 -8.79 7.90
N ILE A 105 -3.62 -7.48 8.00
CA ILE A 105 -4.37 -6.43 7.30
C ILE A 105 -4.28 -6.63 5.78
N LEU A 106 -3.09 -6.91 5.24
CA LEU A 106 -2.90 -7.17 3.82
C LEU A 106 -3.71 -8.37 3.34
N PHE A 107 -3.68 -9.46 4.08
CA PHE A 107 -4.45 -10.67 3.77
C PHE A 107 -5.96 -10.41 3.73
N ARG A 108 -6.49 -9.60 4.66
CA ARG A 108 -7.93 -9.31 4.75
C ARG A 108 -8.39 -8.26 3.75
N SER A 109 -7.62 -7.20 3.58
CA SER A 109 -8.08 -6.00 2.87
C SER A 109 -7.43 -5.76 1.51
N ASN A 110 -6.16 -6.19 1.31
CA ASN A 110 -5.40 -5.92 0.09
C ASN A 110 -5.32 -7.12 -0.87
N LEU A 111 -5.42 -8.35 -0.35
CA LEU A 111 -5.37 -9.55 -1.18
C LEU A 111 -6.57 -9.56 -2.13
N HIS A 112 -6.27 -9.53 -3.43
CA HIS A 112 -7.32 -9.50 -4.44
C HIS A 112 -8.07 -10.83 -4.53
N LYS A 113 -9.39 -10.78 -4.40
CA LYS A 113 -10.29 -11.92 -4.61
C LYS A 113 -11.05 -11.72 -5.90
N PHE A 114 -11.11 -12.74 -6.77
CA PHE A 114 -11.83 -12.68 -8.05
C PHE A 114 -13.36 -12.68 -7.90
N THR A 115 -13.87 -11.93 -6.96
CA THR A 115 -15.33 -11.78 -6.73
C THR A 115 -15.86 -10.59 -7.51
N GLY A 116 -16.64 -10.86 -8.55
CA GLY A 116 -17.29 -9.80 -9.36
C GLY A 116 -16.41 -9.04 -10.35
N CYS A 117 -15.10 -9.03 -10.18
CA CYS A 117 -14.18 -8.34 -11.09
C CYS A 117 -14.07 -9.02 -12.47
N MET A 118 -14.40 -10.31 -12.55
CA MET A 118 -14.44 -11.10 -13.78
C MET A 118 -15.76 -10.98 -14.54
N SER A 119 -16.79 -10.38 -13.92
CA SER A 119 -18.12 -10.18 -14.54
C SER A 119 -18.07 -9.07 -15.59
N ASN A 120 -17.45 -9.36 -16.73
CA ASN A 120 -17.39 -8.47 -17.88
C ASN A 120 -17.23 -9.28 -19.17
N LYS A 121 -17.57 -8.68 -20.30
CA LYS A 121 -17.55 -9.32 -21.62
C LYS A 121 -16.16 -9.78 -22.09
N TRP A 122 -15.10 -9.35 -21.43
CA TRP A 122 -13.73 -9.65 -21.80
C TRP A 122 -13.16 -10.86 -21.03
N GLY A 123 -13.83 -11.35 -19.99
CA GLY A 123 -13.34 -12.44 -19.14
C GLY A 123 -12.03 -12.12 -18.41
N LYS A 124 -11.70 -10.82 -18.24
CA LYS A 124 -10.47 -10.37 -17.60
C LYS A 124 -10.79 -9.60 -16.32
N CYS A 125 -9.89 -9.69 -15.34
CA CYS A 125 -10.03 -8.92 -14.11
C CYS A 125 -10.03 -7.41 -14.39
N LYS A 126 -11.07 -6.70 -13.96
CA LYS A 126 -11.18 -5.24 -14.12
C LYS A 126 -10.09 -4.47 -13.38
N ALA A 127 -9.55 -5.04 -12.31
CA ALA A 127 -8.46 -4.47 -11.52
C ALA A 127 -7.06 -4.94 -11.98
N HIS A 128 -6.98 -5.64 -13.14
CA HIS A 128 -5.74 -6.12 -13.75
C HIS A 128 -4.93 -7.10 -12.89
N PHE A 129 -5.59 -7.93 -12.07
CA PHE A 129 -4.94 -9.06 -11.38
C PHE A 129 -5.00 -10.36 -12.19
N PRO A 130 -4.01 -11.26 -12.05
CA PRO A 130 -2.77 -11.09 -11.27
C PRO A 130 -1.85 -10.03 -11.89
N ARG A 131 -1.14 -9.26 -11.06
CA ARG A 131 -0.17 -8.27 -11.50
C ARG A 131 1.18 -8.92 -11.77
N LYS A 132 1.97 -8.31 -12.68
CA LYS A 132 3.33 -8.77 -12.96
C LYS A 132 4.20 -8.64 -11.71
N THR A 133 5.02 -9.66 -11.46
CA THR A 133 6.02 -9.67 -10.38
C THR A 133 7.39 -9.26 -10.92
N PHE A 134 8.22 -8.69 -10.03
CA PHE A 134 9.58 -8.24 -10.33
C PHE A 134 10.48 -8.60 -9.15
N GLU A 135 11.58 -9.28 -9.39
CA GLU A 135 12.56 -9.64 -8.36
C GLU A 135 13.30 -8.42 -7.80
N HIS A 136 13.50 -7.41 -8.63
CA HIS A 136 14.15 -6.15 -8.30
C HIS A 136 13.35 -4.99 -8.89
N THR A 137 13.53 -3.79 -8.35
CA THR A 137 13.00 -2.58 -8.95
C THR A 137 13.77 -2.25 -10.23
N GLU A 138 13.05 -2.18 -11.33
CA GLU A 138 13.60 -1.95 -12.66
C GLU A 138 13.13 -0.61 -13.22
N VAL A 139 14.01 0.09 -13.92
CA VAL A 139 13.67 1.26 -14.72
C VAL A 139 13.53 0.83 -16.18
N ASP A 140 12.36 1.01 -16.76
CA ASP A 140 12.17 0.82 -18.20
C ASP A 140 12.84 1.98 -18.96
N MET A 141 13.99 1.71 -19.57
CA MET A 141 14.77 2.71 -20.28
C MET A 141 14.11 3.27 -21.53
N ASN A 142 12.98 2.70 -22.01
CA ASN A 142 12.26 3.24 -23.16
C ASN A 142 11.31 4.38 -22.76
N ASN A 143 10.72 4.30 -21.55
CA ASN A 143 9.65 5.21 -21.13
C ASN A 143 9.87 5.83 -19.74
N GLY A 144 10.91 5.42 -19.00
CA GLY A 144 11.20 5.86 -17.63
C GLY A 144 10.21 5.33 -16.58
N ALA A 145 9.43 4.30 -16.90
CA ALA A 145 8.52 3.71 -15.93
C ALA A 145 9.32 2.93 -14.87
N LEU A 146 8.88 3.05 -13.62
CA LEU A 146 9.42 2.28 -12.50
C LEU A 146 8.56 1.05 -12.26
N ASN A 147 9.15 -0.11 -12.42
CA ASN A 147 8.59 -1.40 -12.03
C ASN A 147 9.16 -1.75 -10.66
N ILE A 148 8.45 -1.41 -9.61
CA ILE A 148 8.90 -1.64 -8.22
C ILE A 148 8.91 -3.13 -7.93
N LYS A 149 9.93 -3.61 -7.18
CA LYS A 149 10.04 -4.98 -6.68
C LYS A 149 8.71 -5.47 -6.14
N LYS A 150 8.28 -6.65 -6.59
CA LYS A 150 6.98 -7.23 -6.27
C LYS A 150 7.03 -8.75 -6.29
N GLY A 151 6.90 -9.35 -5.11
CA GLY A 151 6.91 -10.81 -4.95
C GLY A 151 5.52 -11.45 -5.04
N GLU A 152 4.46 -10.72 -4.65
CA GLU A 152 3.10 -11.27 -4.62
C GLU A 152 2.20 -10.64 -5.70
N SER A 153 1.76 -11.46 -6.64
CA SER A 153 0.95 -11.02 -7.80
C SER A 153 -0.48 -10.59 -7.45
N MET A 154 -1.00 -11.05 -6.33
CA MET A 154 -2.38 -10.80 -5.88
C MET A 154 -2.50 -9.65 -4.87
N LEU A 155 -1.40 -9.01 -4.49
CA LEU A 155 -1.39 -7.81 -3.64
C LEU A 155 -1.23 -6.52 -4.45
N ASN A 156 -1.63 -5.39 -3.87
CA ASN A 156 -1.15 -4.07 -4.28
C ASN A 156 0.27 -3.83 -3.74
N THR A 157 0.96 -2.83 -4.27
CA THR A 157 2.17 -2.30 -3.64
C THR A 157 1.73 -1.37 -2.51
N VAL A 158 2.32 -1.50 -1.34
CA VAL A 158 1.91 -0.79 -0.11
C VAL A 158 3.10 -0.16 0.60
N THR A 159 2.84 0.77 1.51
CA THR A 159 3.76 1.21 2.55
C THR A 159 3.27 0.62 3.86
N ALA A 160 4.10 -0.19 4.52
CA ALA A 160 3.70 -0.96 5.70
C ALA A 160 3.14 -0.08 6.82
N GLU A 161 3.80 1.04 7.09
CA GLU A 161 3.39 2.01 8.12
C GLU A 161 2.02 2.63 7.81
N VAL A 162 1.77 2.97 6.54
CA VAL A 162 0.48 3.52 6.10
C VAL A 162 -0.62 2.47 6.23
N THR A 163 -0.37 1.24 5.82
CA THR A 163 -1.31 0.12 5.98
C THR A 163 -1.63 -0.12 7.46
N TYR A 164 -0.60 -0.13 8.32
CA TYR A 164 -0.76 -0.30 9.76
C TYR A 164 -1.60 0.81 10.41
N LEU A 165 -1.40 2.07 9.99
CA LEU A 165 -2.12 3.23 10.55
C LEU A 165 -3.56 3.31 10.06
N ILE A 166 -3.81 3.02 8.78
CA ILE A 166 -5.14 3.17 8.15
C ILE A 166 -6.02 1.94 8.42
N ARG A 167 -5.41 0.76 8.66
CA ARG A 167 -6.13 -0.51 8.93
C ARG A 167 -7.07 -0.96 7.81
N SER A 168 -6.78 -0.57 6.57
CA SER A 168 -7.61 -0.92 5.42
C SER A 168 -6.77 -1.06 4.15
N ASN A 169 -7.45 -1.36 3.03
CA ASN A 169 -6.82 -1.47 1.72
C ASN A 169 -6.05 -0.19 1.35
N THR A 170 -4.79 -0.35 0.99
CA THR A 170 -3.92 0.72 0.50
C THR A 170 -3.29 0.32 -0.84
N ASP A 171 -3.01 1.29 -1.67
CA ASP A 171 -2.27 1.11 -2.94
C ASP A 171 -1.33 2.31 -3.12
N VAL A 172 -0.06 2.03 -3.36
CA VAL A 172 0.96 3.05 -3.58
C VAL A 172 1.47 2.94 -5.01
N THR A 173 1.43 4.05 -5.72
CA THR A 173 1.85 4.13 -7.11
C THR A 173 2.71 5.36 -7.34
N SER A 174 3.83 5.18 -8.03
CA SER A 174 4.67 6.28 -8.48
C SER A 174 4.18 6.82 -9.83
N LEU A 175 3.97 8.12 -9.92
CA LEU A 175 3.47 8.79 -11.11
C LEU A 175 4.58 9.66 -11.74
N LEU A 176 5.20 9.16 -12.79
CA LEU A 176 6.33 9.83 -13.47
C LEU A 176 5.93 10.55 -14.77
N SER A 177 4.64 10.69 -15.06
CA SER A 177 4.19 11.44 -16.24
C SER A 177 3.05 12.39 -15.92
N GLY A 178 3.03 13.55 -16.57
CA GLY A 178 1.94 14.52 -16.41
C GLY A 178 0.57 13.96 -16.85
N THR A 179 0.54 13.03 -17.81
CA THR A 179 -0.70 12.35 -18.23
C THR A 179 -1.21 11.42 -17.14
N ALA A 180 -0.32 10.63 -16.50
CA ALA A 180 -0.70 9.76 -15.40
C ALA A 180 -1.23 10.57 -14.20
N ILE A 181 -0.57 11.68 -13.85
CA ILE A 181 -1.03 12.59 -12.81
C ILE A 181 -2.41 13.16 -13.12
N LYS A 182 -2.65 13.65 -14.34
CA LYS A 182 -3.96 14.16 -14.76
C LYS A 182 -5.04 13.07 -14.65
N ALA A 183 -4.75 11.84 -15.05
CA ALA A 183 -5.68 10.72 -14.95
C ALA A 183 -6.03 10.40 -13.50
N VAL A 184 -5.05 10.40 -12.60
CA VAL A 184 -5.28 10.16 -11.16
C VAL A 184 -6.06 11.30 -10.55
N VAL A 185 -5.73 12.56 -10.84
CA VAL A 185 -6.48 13.73 -10.34
C VAL A 185 -7.93 13.68 -10.82
N ALA A 186 -8.16 13.36 -12.10
CA ALA A 186 -9.52 13.21 -12.62
C ALA A 186 -10.28 12.08 -11.92
N TYR A 187 -9.64 10.92 -11.71
CA TYR A 187 -10.22 9.79 -10.99
C TYR A 187 -10.57 10.14 -9.53
N VAL A 188 -9.65 10.76 -8.80
CA VAL A 188 -9.86 11.16 -7.41
C VAL A 188 -10.96 12.21 -7.32
N SER A 189 -10.99 13.19 -8.25
CA SER A 189 -12.03 14.21 -8.30
C SER A 189 -13.41 13.60 -8.56
N ASP A 190 -13.51 12.64 -9.51
CA ASP A 190 -14.75 11.89 -9.75
C ASP A 190 -15.18 11.10 -8.50
N TYR A 191 -14.22 10.48 -7.80
CA TYR A 191 -14.51 9.70 -6.61
C TYR A 191 -15.00 10.56 -5.43
N ILE A 192 -14.41 11.73 -5.23
CA ILE A 192 -14.81 12.69 -4.17
C ILE A 192 -16.16 13.32 -4.49
N SER A 193 -16.44 13.59 -5.77
CA SER A 193 -17.68 14.21 -6.20
C SER A 193 -18.86 13.23 -6.34
N LYS A 194 -18.60 11.91 -6.31
CA LYS A 194 -19.67 10.92 -6.24
C LYS A 194 -20.41 11.04 -4.92
N SER A 195 -21.66 11.49 -4.97
CA SER A 195 -22.52 11.44 -3.79
C SER A 195 -22.71 9.98 -3.34
N ALA A 196 -22.57 9.72 -2.04
CA ALA A 196 -22.80 8.39 -1.45
C ALA A 196 -24.22 7.87 -1.70
N LEU A 197 -25.17 8.78 -1.89
CA LEU A 197 -26.55 8.50 -2.27
C LEU A 197 -26.81 8.98 -3.69
N LYS A 198 -27.40 8.13 -4.50
CA LYS A 198 -27.92 8.55 -5.81
C LYS A 198 -28.91 9.69 -5.58
N THR A 199 -28.79 10.76 -6.35
CA THR A 199 -29.59 11.99 -6.18
C THR A 199 -31.08 11.72 -6.06
N TYR A 200 -31.60 10.73 -6.80
CA TYR A 200 -33.01 10.35 -6.72
C TYR A 200 -33.42 9.77 -5.37
N LEU A 201 -32.52 9.02 -4.68
CA LEU A 201 -32.76 8.49 -3.33
C LEU A 201 -32.82 9.60 -2.29
N ILE A 202 -32.03 10.67 -2.47
CA ILE A 202 -32.11 11.85 -1.63
C ILE A 202 -33.46 12.54 -1.83
N PHE A 203 -33.90 12.71 -3.09
CA PHE A 203 -35.21 13.30 -3.40
C PHE A 203 -36.36 12.45 -2.87
N GLU A 204 -36.31 11.11 -3.00
CA GLU A 204 -37.34 10.23 -2.41
C GLU A 204 -37.36 10.32 -0.87
N ALA A 205 -36.19 10.33 -0.22
CA ALA A 205 -36.11 10.49 1.22
C ALA A 205 -36.71 11.84 1.69
N VAL A 206 -36.40 12.93 1.01
CA VAL A 206 -36.97 14.25 1.28
C VAL A 206 -38.51 14.26 1.05
N LYS A 207 -38.97 13.67 -0.07
CA LYS A 207 -40.40 13.60 -0.39
C LYS A 207 -41.22 12.80 0.61
N ASN A 208 -40.61 11.82 1.27
CA ASN A 208 -41.31 10.98 2.28
C ASN A 208 -41.31 11.63 3.67
N VAL A 209 -40.62 12.73 3.88
CA VAL A 209 -40.56 13.48 5.14
C VAL A 209 -41.52 14.69 5.12
N PHE A 210 -41.84 15.19 3.93
CA PHE A 210 -42.75 16.31 3.68
C PHE A 210 -44.00 15.85 2.91
#